data_0a2af95c0b15ac7812b6fb6b02de39cd
#
_entry.id   0a2af95c0b15ac7812b6fb6b02de39cd
#
_cell.length_a   1.000
_cell.length_b   1.000
_cell.length_c   1.000
_cell.angle_alpha   90.00
_cell.angle_beta   90.00
_cell.angle_gamma   90.00
#
_symmetry.space_group_name_H-M   'P 1'
#
loop_
_entity.id
_entity.type
_entity.pdbx_description
1 polymer ?
#
loop_
_entity_poly.entity_id
_entity_poly.type
_entity_poly.pdbx_seq_one_letter_code
_entity_poly.pdbx_strand_id
1 'polypeptide(L)'
;EILIFCKQFATMPRAGLPILNTLNMLDEQTKAPGMKKIIIAIRKDLEAGNNLSKCFSKHPKVFDTVVVNLVKAGEASGKLDVFLQRIVLSLEKREKIKSQIKSALFYPAVLLTVALLVTIFMLTNVVPTFVDMYKNMGLADKLPNSTKIIMAASVFLRSTGGIYSFFGLAFLVYGLRYLIKTKYKVRKAYHQYLLKIPIFGNLIQKSILAKVSLVLGNLNQAGVELIESLDIAKSVTSNTIVIEALENIKKGVFSGETLTKLFSKEKVFPATFSQLIAVGEQ
;
A
#
# COMPACT_ATOMS: atom_id res chain seq x y z
N GLU A 1 -14.74 7.04 2.57
CA GLU A 1 -15.97 7.03 1.76
C GLU A 1 -16.35 5.61 1.30
N ILE A 2 -15.44 4.85 0.68
CA ILE A 2 -15.71 3.47 0.23
C ILE A 2 -16.18 2.55 1.36
N LEU A 3 -15.58 2.63 2.54
CA LEU A 3 -15.98 1.82 3.70
C LEU A 3 -17.41 2.15 4.15
N ILE A 4 -17.80 3.43 4.17
CA ILE A 4 -19.15 3.87 4.53
C ILE A 4 -20.15 3.32 3.51
N PHE A 5 -19.85 3.49 2.22
CA PHE A 5 -20.67 2.94 1.14
C PHE A 5 -20.82 1.41 1.29
N CYS A 6 -19.73 0.66 1.44
CA CYS A 6 -19.79 -0.79 1.57
C CYS A 6 -20.57 -1.24 2.83
N LYS A 7 -20.47 -0.51 3.96
CA LYS A 7 -21.26 -0.79 5.17
C LYS A 7 -22.75 -0.65 4.91
N GLN A 8 -23.14 0.49 4.35
CA GLN A 8 -24.56 0.75 4.03
C GLN A 8 -25.06 -0.25 2.98
N PHE A 9 -24.25 -0.46 1.94
CA PHE A 9 -24.57 -1.41 0.87
C PHE A 9 -24.67 -2.87 1.36
N ALA A 10 -23.95 -3.27 2.39
CA ALA A 10 -24.01 -4.62 2.96
C ALA A 10 -25.21 -4.82 3.91
N THR A 11 -25.66 -3.75 4.59
CA THR A 11 -26.76 -3.85 5.57
C THR A 11 -28.12 -3.95 4.90
N MET A 12 -28.35 -3.29 3.78
CA MET A 12 -29.65 -3.24 3.14
C MET A 12 -30.09 -4.56 2.49
N PRO A 13 -29.26 -5.26 1.69
CA PRO A 13 -29.59 -6.60 1.17
C PRO A 13 -29.80 -7.63 2.27
N ARG A 14 -29.08 -7.53 3.39
CA ARG A 14 -29.29 -8.37 4.57
C ARG A 14 -30.68 -8.17 5.19
N ALA A 15 -31.24 -6.97 5.08
CA ALA A 15 -32.61 -6.66 5.47
C ALA A 15 -33.66 -7.06 4.43
N GLY A 16 -33.24 -7.74 3.34
CA GLY A 16 -34.13 -8.21 2.26
C GLY A 16 -34.38 -7.17 1.16
N LEU A 17 -33.70 -6.03 1.16
CA LEU A 17 -33.87 -5.01 0.13
C LEU A 17 -33.17 -5.45 -1.18
N PRO A 18 -33.84 -5.34 -2.34
CA PRO A 18 -33.21 -5.56 -3.64
C PRO A 18 -31.99 -4.63 -3.85
N ILE A 19 -30.97 -5.15 -4.51
CA ILE A 19 -29.70 -4.41 -4.74
C ILE A 19 -29.93 -3.10 -5.49
N LEU A 20 -30.86 -3.08 -6.45
CA LEU A 20 -31.19 -1.88 -7.23
C LEU A 20 -31.81 -0.78 -6.34
N ASN A 21 -32.73 -1.17 -5.44
CA ASN A 21 -33.35 -0.25 -4.49
C ASN A 21 -32.31 0.27 -3.48
N THR A 22 -31.39 -0.60 -3.04
CA THR A 22 -30.25 -0.22 -2.20
C THR A 22 -29.39 0.84 -2.86
N LEU A 23 -29.06 0.69 -4.14
CA LEU A 23 -28.27 1.69 -4.87
C LEU A 23 -29.01 3.02 -5.05
N ASN A 24 -30.35 2.99 -5.28
CA ASN A 24 -31.17 4.21 -5.34
C ASN A 24 -31.12 4.99 -4.01
N MET A 25 -31.32 4.31 -2.89
CA MET A 25 -31.26 4.93 -1.56
C MET A 25 -29.86 5.50 -1.28
N LEU A 26 -28.79 4.79 -1.67
CA LEU A 26 -27.42 5.25 -1.48
C LEU A 26 -27.08 6.44 -2.37
N ASP A 27 -27.63 6.54 -3.57
CA ASP A 27 -27.49 7.68 -4.47
C ASP A 27 -28.05 8.96 -3.81
N GLU A 28 -29.23 8.85 -3.18
CA GLU A 28 -29.87 9.98 -2.46
C GLU A 28 -29.10 10.39 -1.19
N GLN A 29 -28.60 9.41 -0.44
CA GLN A 29 -27.91 9.65 0.84
C GLN A 29 -26.45 10.10 0.69
N THR A 30 -25.80 9.80 -0.45
CA THR A 30 -24.38 10.08 -0.65
C THR A 30 -24.14 11.55 -1.00
N LYS A 31 -23.46 12.27 -0.08
CA LYS A 31 -23.08 13.67 -0.27
C LYS A 31 -21.79 13.85 -1.10
N ALA A 32 -20.91 12.86 -1.12
CA ALA A 32 -19.62 12.92 -1.80
C ALA A 32 -19.79 12.83 -3.33
N PRO A 33 -19.48 13.88 -4.11
CA PRO A 33 -19.80 13.93 -5.54
C PRO A 33 -19.07 12.85 -6.34
N GLY A 34 -17.85 12.46 -5.92
CA GLY A 34 -17.08 11.41 -6.55
C GLY A 34 -17.73 10.03 -6.39
N MET A 35 -18.18 9.68 -5.18
CA MET A 35 -18.83 8.40 -4.90
C MET A 35 -20.23 8.37 -5.53
N LYS A 36 -20.98 9.48 -5.47
CA LYS A 36 -22.29 9.59 -6.08
C LYS A 36 -22.26 9.27 -7.59
N LYS A 37 -21.29 9.81 -8.32
CA LYS A 37 -21.12 9.49 -9.76
C LYS A 37 -20.89 8.00 -9.99
N ILE A 38 -20.14 7.35 -9.12
CA ILE A 38 -19.84 5.92 -9.19
C ILE A 38 -21.11 5.08 -8.92
N ILE A 39 -21.87 5.45 -7.89
CA ILE A 39 -23.12 4.78 -7.53
C ILE A 39 -24.11 4.86 -8.69
N ILE A 40 -24.29 6.04 -9.31
CA ILE A 40 -25.15 6.23 -10.49
C ILE A 40 -24.69 5.37 -11.66
N ALA A 41 -23.37 5.28 -11.90
CA ALA A 41 -22.81 4.47 -12.98
C ALA A 41 -23.08 2.96 -12.74
N ILE A 42 -22.84 2.48 -11.50
CA ILE A 42 -23.11 1.09 -11.11
C ILE A 42 -24.59 0.77 -11.25
N ARG A 43 -25.49 1.66 -10.82
CA ARG A 43 -26.92 1.48 -10.95
C ARG A 43 -27.33 1.31 -12.41
N LYS A 44 -26.92 2.23 -13.29
CA LYS A 44 -27.21 2.16 -14.73
C LYS A 44 -26.71 0.88 -15.38
N ASP A 45 -25.50 0.45 -15.03
CA ASP A 45 -24.92 -0.79 -15.53
C ASP A 45 -25.71 -2.03 -15.05
N LEU A 46 -26.18 -2.00 -13.80
CA LEU A 46 -26.98 -3.08 -13.23
C LEU A 46 -28.39 -3.13 -13.86
N GLU A 47 -29.02 -1.96 -14.08
CA GLU A 47 -30.29 -1.82 -14.82
C GLU A 47 -30.19 -2.34 -16.26
N ALA A 48 -29.00 -2.21 -16.87
CA ALA A 48 -28.71 -2.79 -18.19
C ALA A 48 -28.44 -4.30 -18.17
N GLY A 49 -28.62 -4.98 -17.02
CA GLY A 49 -28.51 -6.44 -16.89
C GLY A 49 -27.08 -6.94 -16.67
N ASN A 50 -26.11 -6.05 -16.38
CA ASN A 50 -24.76 -6.52 -16.04
C ASN A 50 -24.71 -7.02 -14.59
N ASN A 51 -23.85 -8.01 -14.32
CA ASN A 51 -23.58 -8.48 -12.97
C ASN A 51 -22.91 -7.38 -12.12
N LEU A 52 -23.18 -7.35 -10.83
CA LEU A 52 -22.63 -6.36 -9.88
C LEU A 52 -21.09 -6.39 -9.88
N SER A 53 -20.48 -7.56 -9.92
CA SER A 53 -19.02 -7.73 -10.02
C SER A 53 -18.44 -7.06 -11.25
N LYS A 54 -19.13 -7.15 -12.40
CA LYS A 54 -18.74 -6.46 -13.63
C LYS A 54 -18.90 -4.95 -13.52
N CYS A 55 -19.98 -4.48 -12.87
CA CYS A 55 -20.17 -3.06 -12.60
C CYS A 55 -19.04 -2.50 -11.72
N PHE A 56 -18.67 -3.20 -10.65
CA PHE A 56 -17.58 -2.79 -9.77
C PHE A 56 -16.21 -2.81 -10.45
N SER A 57 -15.96 -3.77 -11.34
CA SER A 57 -14.70 -3.89 -12.10
C SER A 57 -14.40 -2.69 -13.01
N LYS A 58 -15.40 -1.94 -13.43
CA LYS A 58 -15.24 -0.70 -14.20
C LYS A 58 -14.63 0.46 -13.38
N HIS A 59 -14.61 0.34 -12.06
CA HIS A 59 -14.11 1.38 -11.15
C HIS A 59 -12.92 0.89 -10.30
N PRO A 60 -11.77 0.49 -10.92
CA PRO A 60 -10.65 -0.15 -10.23
C PRO A 60 -9.92 0.77 -9.24
N LYS A 61 -10.12 2.09 -9.33
CA LYS A 61 -9.58 3.07 -8.36
C LYS A 61 -10.34 3.05 -7.02
N VAL A 62 -11.57 2.55 -7.01
CA VAL A 62 -12.44 2.50 -5.84
C VAL A 62 -12.60 1.07 -5.35
N PHE A 63 -12.92 0.15 -6.23
CA PHE A 63 -13.08 -1.28 -5.93
C PHE A 63 -11.88 -2.05 -6.44
N ASP A 64 -11.04 -2.50 -5.52
CA ASP A 64 -9.89 -3.31 -5.89
C ASP A 64 -10.31 -4.73 -6.32
N THR A 65 -9.36 -5.46 -6.91
CA THR A 65 -9.60 -6.81 -7.44
C THR A 65 -10.16 -7.76 -6.38
N VAL A 66 -9.80 -7.58 -5.11
CA VAL A 66 -10.32 -8.42 -4.01
C VAL A 66 -11.82 -8.18 -3.81
N VAL A 67 -12.23 -6.92 -3.77
CA VAL A 67 -13.66 -6.56 -3.64
C VAL A 67 -14.46 -7.11 -4.80
N VAL A 68 -13.97 -6.93 -6.04
CA VAL A 68 -14.65 -7.42 -7.25
C VAL A 68 -14.82 -8.93 -7.22
N ASN A 69 -13.77 -9.68 -6.85
CA ASN A 69 -13.84 -11.13 -6.83
C ASN A 69 -14.69 -11.68 -5.67
N LEU A 70 -14.70 -11.02 -4.51
CA LEU A 70 -15.62 -11.37 -3.43
C LEU A 70 -17.08 -11.14 -3.85
N VAL A 71 -17.38 -10.06 -4.56
CA VAL A 71 -18.71 -9.82 -5.12
C VAL A 71 -19.07 -10.90 -6.14
N LYS A 72 -18.14 -11.23 -7.05
CA LYS A 72 -18.32 -12.29 -8.06
C LYS A 72 -18.62 -13.64 -7.39
N ALA A 73 -17.89 -14.01 -6.34
CA ALA A 73 -18.13 -15.22 -5.57
C ALA A 73 -19.50 -15.18 -4.87
N GLY A 74 -19.89 -14.03 -4.32
CA GLY A 74 -21.20 -13.81 -3.71
C GLY A 74 -22.35 -13.95 -4.70
N GLU A 75 -22.20 -13.44 -5.91
CA GLU A 75 -23.17 -13.60 -7.00
C GLU A 75 -23.31 -15.07 -7.41
N ALA A 76 -22.18 -15.75 -7.64
CA ALA A 76 -22.17 -17.14 -8.07
C ALA A 76 -22.78 -18.10 -7.03
N SER A 77 -22.58 -17.81 -5.74
CA SER A 77 -23.12 -18.63 -4.63
C SER A 77 -24.51 -18.23 -4.16
N GLY A 78 -25.08 -17.13 -4.67
CA GLY A 78 -26.34 -16.56 -4.17
C GLY A 78 -26.30 -16.00 -2.75
N LYS A 79 -25.11 -15.87 -2.15
CA LYS A 79 -24.89 -15.42 -0.75
C LYS A 79 -24.22 -14.05 -0.70
N LEU A 80 -24.69 -13.12 -1.53
CA LEU A 80 -24.07 -11.80 -1.69
C LEU A 80 -23.97 -11.02 -0.37
N ASP A 81 -24.96 -11.13 0.51
CA ASP A 81 -25.00 -10.51 1.83
C ASP A 81 -23.79 -10.91 2.69
N VAL A 82 -23.45 -12.20 2.72
CA VAL A 82 -22.29 -12.74 3.47
C VAL A 82 -21.00 -12.18 2.90
N PHE A 83 -20.87 -12.12 1.58
CA PHE A 83 -19.65 -11.61 0.92
C PHE A 83 -19.48 -10.12 1.10
N LEU A 84 -20.55 -9.35 1.01
CA LEU A 84 -20.53 -7.92 1.29
C LEU A 84 -20.08 -7.63 2.72
N GLN A 85 -20.50 -8.41 3.72
CA GLN A 85 -20.00 -8.29 5.09
C GLN A 85 -18.50 -8.59 5.19
N ARG A 86 -17.99 -9.61 4.49
CA ARG A 86 -16.56 -9.92 4.46
C ARG A 86 -15.75 -8.76 3.85
N ILE A 87 -16.29 -8.13 2.79
CA ILE A 87 -15.69 -6.92 2.20
C ILE A 87 -15.60 -5.82 3.25
N VAL A 88 -16.68 -5.55 3.99
CA VAL A 88 -16.70 -4.54 5.05
C VAL A 88 -15.63 -4.81 6.11
N LEU A 89 -15.58 -6.05 6.64
CA LEU A 89 -14.58 -6.45 7.64
C LEU A 89 -13.14 -6.31 7.12
N SER A 90 -12.91 -6.66 5.86
CA SER A 90 -11.60 -6.50 5.22
C SER A 90 -11.21 -5.03 5.10
N LEU A 91 -12.13 -4.18 4.67
CA LEU A 91 -11.90 -2.74 4.55
C LEU A 91 -11.68 -2.08 5.93
N GLU A 92 -12.45 -2.47 6.95
CA GLU A 92 -12.25 -2.00 8.33
C GLU A 92 -10.86 -2.33 8.88
N LYS A 93 -10.42 -3.58 8.71
CA LYS A 93 -9.07 -4.00 9.10
C LYS A 93 -8.00 -3.19 8.38
N ARG A 94 -8.17 -2.95 7.08
CA ARG A 94 -7.23 -2.12 6.28
C ARG A 94 -7.18 -0.67 6.77
N GLU A 95 -8.34 -0.05 6.99
CA GLU A 95 -8.39 1.34 7.49
C GLU A 95 -7.82 1.46 8.92
N LYS A 96 -8.10 0.47 9.80
CA LYS A 96 -7.50 0.41 11.14
C LYS A 96 -5.97 0.36 11.08
N ILE A 97 -5.41 -0.54 10.28
CA ILE A 97 -3.95 -0.66 10.10
C ILE A 97 -3.37 0.64 9.55
N LYS A 98 -4.00 1.22 8.51
CA LYS A 98 -3.56 2.48 7.92
C LYS A 98 -3.59 3.64 8.91
N SER A 99 -4.64 3.74 9.72
CA SER A 99 -4.75 4.74 10.79
C SER A 99 -3.67 4.57 11.85
N GLN A 100 -3.40 3.34 12.30
CA GLN A 100 -2.35 3.04 13.26
C GLN A 100 -0.96 3.42 12.73
N ILE A 101 -0.66 3.09 11.48
CA ILE A 101 0.61 3.49 10.83
C ILE A 101 0.72 5.01 10.76
N LYS A 102 -0.35 5.71 10.33
CA LYS A 102 -0.36 7.16 10.23
C LYS A 102 -0.12 7.82 11.59
N SER A 103 -0.80 7.35 12.63
CA SER A 103 -0.63 7.85 13.99
C SER A 103 0.77 7.60 14.54
N ALA A 104 1.32 6.41 14.32
CA ALA A 104 2.68 6.07 14.76
C ALA A 104 3.77 6.90 14.07
N LEU A 105 3.57 7.26 12.81
CA LEU A 105 4.52 8.06 12.03
C LEU A 105 4.36 9.57 12.24
N PHE A 106 3.24 10.02 12.80
CA PHE A 106 2.97 11.45 12.96
C PHE A 106 4.00 12.16 13.85
N TYR A 107 4.24 11.61 15.04
CA TYR A 107 5.21 12.21 15.98
C TYR A 107 6.65 12.24 15.42
N PRO A 108 7.23 11.16 14.90
CA PRO A 108 8.54 11.21 14.25
C PRO A 108 8.60 12.19 13.08
N ALA A 109 7.55 12.30 12.27
CA ALA A 109 7.51 13.23 11.14
C ALA A 109 7.54 14.70 11.61
N VAL A 110 6.76 15.05 12.64
CA VAL A 110 6.76 16.40 13.22
C VAL A 110 8.13 16.72 13.80
N LEU A 111 8.70 15.82 14.62
CA LEU A 111 10.00 16.02 15.27
C LEU A 111 11.12 16.22 14.23
N LEU A 112 11.18 15.38 13.20
CA LEU A 112 12.16 15.50 12.13
C LEU A 112 11.97 16.80 11.32
N THR A 113 10.74 17.22 11.09
CA THR A 113 10.45 18.46 10.37
C THR A 113 10.93 19.68 11.15
N VAL A 114 10.64 19.74 12.46
CA VAL A 114 11.09 20.83 13.33
C VAL A 114 12.63 20.83 13.43
N ALA A 115 13.25 19.67 13.66
CA ALA A 115 14.71 19.55 13.72
C ALA A 115 15.37 20.02 12.42
N LEU A 116 14.81 19.64 11.27
CA LEU A 116 15.30 20.05 9.95
C LEU A 116 15.19 21.57 9.77
N LEU A 117 14.04 22.16 10.11
CA LEU A 117 13.82 23.61 10.00
C LEU A 117 14.78 24.39 10.88
N VAL A 118 14.97 23.97 12.14
CA VAL A 118 15.93 24.59 13.05
C VAL A 118 17.36 24.47 12.51
N THR A 119 17.74 23.30 12.01
CA THR A 119 19.07 23.07 11.43
C THR A 119 19.30 23.98 10.21
N ILE A 120 18.33 24.06 9.30
CA ILE A 120 18.41 24.94 8.12
C ILE A 120 18.53 26.40 8.58
N PHE A 121 17.71 26.84 9.54
CA PHE A 121 17.76 28.19 10.07
C PHE A 121 19.12 28.51 10.69
N MET A 122 19.69 27.61 11.50
CA MET A 122 21.02 27.77 12.08
C MET A 122 22.11 27.87 11.01
N LEU A 123 22.06 26.97 10.02
CA LEU A 123 23.04 26.97 8.92
C LEU A 123 22.95 28.22 8.04
N THR A 124 21.75 28.74 7.82
CA THR A 124 21.56 29.89 6.90
C THR A 124 21.71 31.25 7.56
N ASN A 125 21.43 31.37 8.86
CA ASN A 125 21.45 32.67 9.55
C ASN A 125 22.50 32.75 10.65
N VAL A 126 22.61 31.75 11.51
CA VAL A 126 23.47 31.83 12.68
C VAL A 126 24.96 31.54 12.35
N VAL A 127 25.21 30.47 11.63
CA VAL A 127 26.59 30.07 11.26
C VAL A 127 27.33 31.17 10.50
N PRO A 128 26.75 31.86 9.49
CA PRO A 128 27.43 32.96 8.79
C PRO A 128 27.85 34.11 9.72
N THR A 129 27.00 34.47 10.68
CA THR A 129 27.30 35.56 11.62
C THR A 129 28.52 35.23 12.45
N PHE A 130 28.65 33.98 12.93
CA PHE A 130 29.89 33.56 13.64
C PHE A 130 31.11 33.54 12.74
N VAL A 131 30.96 33.08 11.50
CA VAL A 131 32.07 33.07 10.52
C VAL A 131 32.59 34.48 10.25
N ASP A 132 31.71 35.43 10.07
CA ASP A 132 32.11 36.86 9.81
C ASP A 132 32.78 37.47 11.04
N MET A 133 32.31 37.10 12.25
CA MET A 133 32.96 37.51 13.48
C MET A 133 34.39 36.97 13.60
N TYR A 134 34.62 35.67 13.31
CA TYR A 134 35.96 35.07 13.31
C TYR A 134 36.89 35.66 12.26
N LYS A 135 36.38 35.97 11.07
CA LYS A 135 37.13 36.64 10.00
C LYS A 135 37.59 38.03 10.44
N ASN A 136 36.70 38.81 11.09
CA ASN A 136 37.00 40.15 11.55
C ASN A 136 38.06 40.16 12.70
N MET A 137 38.14 39.07 13.45
CA MET A 137 39.16 38.88 14.48
C MET A 137 40.52 38.38 13.95
N GLY A 138 40.66 38.14 12.64
CA GLY A 138 41.90 37.57 12.07
C GLY A 138 42.14 36.10 12.39
N LEU A 139 41.13 35.38 12.89
CA LEU A 139 41.25 33.99 13.40
C LEU A 139 40.70 32.97 12.41
N ALA A 140 40.45 33.31 11.15
CA ALA A 140 39.84 32.47 10.15
C ALA A 140 40.55 31.12 9.95
N ASP A 141 41.89 31.10 10.01
CA ASP A 141 42.70 29.90 9.81
C ASP A 141 42.74 28.96 11.03
N LYS A 142 42.39 29.46 12.21
CA LYS A 142 42.40 28.70 13.47
C LYS A 142 41.09 27.97 13.77
N LEU A 143 40.14 27.97 12.82
CA LEU A 143 38.84 27.27 12.98
C LEU A 143 39.03 25.76 13.02
N PRO A 144 38.37 25.05 13.95
CA PRO A 144 38.34 23.60 13.99
C PRO A 144 37.76 22.99 12.68
N ASN A 145 38.24 21.80 12.29
CA ASN A 145 37.79 21.14 11.06
C ASN A 145 36.28 20.90 11.02
N SER A 146 35.66 20.58 12.16
CA SER A 146 34.19 20.45 12.29
C SER A 146 33.48 21.73 11.90
N THR A 147 33.97 22.90 12.36
CA THR A 147 33.38 24.20 12.04
C THR A 147 33.56 24.53 10.54
N LYS A 148 34.69 24.15 9.93
CA LYS A 148 34.94 24.33 8.48
C LYS A 148 33.95 23.51 7.64
N ILE A 149 33.61 22.29 8.06
CA ILE A 149 32.62 21.44 7.37
C ILE A 149 31.22 22.07 7.47
N ILE A 150 30.81 22.52 8.64
CA ILE A 150 29.50 23.17 8.86
C ILE A 150 29.41 24.47 8.02
N MET A 151 30.50 25.24 7.98
CA MET A 151 30.60 26.45 7.19
C MET A 151 30.50 26.16 5.69
N ALA A 152 31.19 25.14 5.20
CA ALA A 152 31.09 24.72 3.80
C ALA A 152 29.64 24.27 3.45
N ALA A 153 28.96 23.54 4.35
CA ALA A 153 27.56 23.15 4.20
C ALA A 153 26.63 24.39 4.17
N SER A 154 26.86 25.38 5.03
CA SER A 154 26.11 26.63 5.08
C SER A 154 26.25 27.43 3.78
N VAL A 155 27.48 27.63 3.30
CA VAL A 155 27.78 28.34 2.04
C VAL A 155 27.16 27.57 0.86
N PHE A 156 27.28 26.25 0.85
CA PHE A 156 26.69 25.42 -0.19
C PHE A 156 25.15 25.55 -0.25
N LEU A 157 24.46 25.51 0.91
CA LEU A 157 22.99 25.66 0.96
C LEU A 157 22.52 27.05 0.47
N ARG A 158 23.33 28.10 0.68
CA ARG A 158 23.01 29.46 0.21
C ARG A 158 23.42 29.72 -1.24
N SER A 159 24.32 28.92 -1.78
CA SER A 159 24.82 29.08 -3.14
C SER A 159 23.79 28.57 -4.18
N THR A 160 23.92 29.09 -5.39
CA THR A 160 23.19 28.55 -6.57
C THR A 160 23.45 27.04 -6.75
N GLY A 161 24.65 26.55 -6.36
CA GLY A 161 24.99 25.13 -6.36
C GLY A 161 24.10 24.30 -5.42
N GLY A 162 23.70 24.82 -4.25
CA GLY A 162 22.76 24.18 -3.34
C GLY A 162 21.37 24.02 -3.96
N ILE A 163 20.89 25.05 -4.65
CA ILE A 163 19.60 25.00 -5.35
C ILE A 163 19.65 23.97 -6.48
N TYR A 164 20.71 23.97 -7.30
CA TYR A 164 20.87 22.97 -8.38
C TYR A 164 21.00 21.55 -7.83
N SER A 165 21.67 21.37 -6.69
CA SER A 165 21.78 20.04 -6.07
C SER A 165 20.44 19.54 -5.55
N PHE A 166 19.59 20.42 -5.02
CA PHE A 166 18.23 20.06 -4.61
C PHE A 166 17.38 19.62 -5.80
N PHE A 167 17.41 20.36 -6.90
CA PHE A 167 16.72 19.98 -8.15
C PHE A 167 17.34 18.72 -8.77
N GLY A 168 18.67 18.57 -8.73
CA GLY A 168 19.38 17.37 -9.17
C GLY A 168 18.96 16.13 -8.36
N LEU A 169 18.86 16.25 -7.03
CA LEU A 169 18.39 15.17 -6.16
C LEU A 169 16.91 14.82 -6.43
N ALA A 170 16.07 15.84 -6.60
CA ALA A 170 14.66 15.64 -6.96
C ALA A 170 14.52 14.93 -8.32
N PHE A 171 15.30 15.33 -9.31
CA PHE A 171 15.35 14.70 -10.64
C PHE A 171 15.87 13.25 -10.56
N LEU A 172 16.91 13.00 -9.75
CA LEU A 172 17.46 11.67 -9.52
C LEU A 172 16.41 10.76 -8.85
N VAL A 173 15.72 11.25 -7.81
CA VAL A 173 14.63 10.51 -7.15
C VAL A 173 13.49 10.23 -8.13
N TYR A 174 13.11 11.21 -8.94
CA TYR A 174 12.09 11.03 -9.97
C TYR A 174 12.53 10.00 -11.04
N GLY A 175 13.77 10.11 -11.52
CA GLY A 175 14.35 9.15 -12.48
C GLY A 175 14.41 7.72 -11.93
N LEU A 176 14.85 7.55 -10.66
CA LEU A 176 14.84 6.25 -9.99
C LEU A 176 13.42 5.70 -9.87
N ARG A 177 12.45 6.51 -9.47
CA ARG A 177 11.03 6.10 -9.43
C ARG A 177 10.51 5.69 -10.80
N TYR A 178 10.86 6.43 -11.83
CA TYR A 178 10.51 6.10 -13.22
C TYR A 178 11.13 4.77 -13.66
N LEU A 179 12.42 4.54 -13.38
CA LEU A 179 13.13 3.30 -13.69
C LEU A 179 12.53 2.10 -12.94
N ILE A 180 12.23 2.25 -11.64
CA ILE A 180 11.57 1.21 -10.83
C ILE A 180 10.19 0.87 -11.41
N LYS A 181 9.46 1.87 -11.91
CA LYS A 181 8.12 1.66 -12.48
C LYS A 181 8.17 1.00 -13.86
N THR A 182 9.18 1.32 -14.67
CA THR A 182 9.27 0.90 -16.09
C THR A 182 10.08 -0.36 -16.30
N LYS A 183 11.20 -0.53 -15.56
CA LYS A 183 12.14 -1.65 -15.76
C LYS A 183 11.92 -2.75 -14.71
N TYR A 184 11.45 -3.93 -15.17
CA TYR A 184 11.17 -5.08 -14.29
C TYR A 184 12.38 -5.50 -13.43
N LYS A 185 13.59 -5.60 -14.02
CA LYS A 185 14.80 -5.98 -13.30
C LYS A 185 15.14 -5.01 -12.16
N VAL A 186 15.01 -3.69 -12.42
CA VAL A 186 15.25 -2.64 -11.41
C VAL A 186 14.22 -2.72 -10.29
N ARG A 187 12.95 -2.91 -10.64
CA ARG A 187 11.85 -3.09 -9.68
C ARG A 187 12.05 -4.33 -8.81
N LYS A 188 12.48 -5.45 -9.39
CA LYS A 188 12.77 -6.67 -8.65
C LYS A 188 13.93 -6.47 -7.66
N ALA A 189 15.04 -5.87 -8.10
CA ALA A 189 16.18 -5.56 -7.25
C ALA A 189 15.78 -4.61 -6.11
N TYR A 190 15.00 -3.57 -6.40
CA TYR A 190 14.48 -2.63 -5.39
C TYR A 190 13.62 -3.35 -4.33
N HIS A 191 12.67 -4.19 -4.75
CA HIS A 191 11.80 -4.93 -3.82
C HIS A 191 12.59 -5.95 -3.00
N GLN A 192 13.62 -6.58 -3.59
CA GLN A 192 14.51 -7.49 -2.88
C GLN A 192 15.33 -6.76 -1.81
N TYR A 193 15.88 -5.59 -2.15
CA TYR A 193 16.64 -4.77 -1.23
C TYR A 193 15.75 -4.24 -0.08
N LEU A 194 14.54 -3.80 -0.40
CA LEU A 194 13.57 -3.30 0.56
C LEU A 194 13.23 -4.35 1.65
N LEU A 195 13.13 -5.62 1.27
CA LEU A 195 12.89 -6.72 2.22
C LEU A 195 14.11 -7.04 3.11
N LYS A 196 15.33 -6.63 2.70
CA LYS A 196 16.56 -6.84 3.47
C LYS A 196 16.88 -5.73 4.45
N ILE A 197 16.21 -4.59 4.37
CA ILE A 197 16.43 -3.46 5.30
C ILE A 197 16.03 -3.90 6.72
N PRO A 198 16.94 -3.78 7.72
CA PRO A 198 16.61 -4.12 9.08
C PRO A 198 15.42 -3.28 9.57
N ILE A 199 14.55 -3.85 10.40
CA ILE A 199 13.30 -3.28 10.92
C ILE A 199 12.22 -3.11 9.85
N PHE A 200 12.46 -2.34 8.77
CA PHE A 200 11.48 -2.07 7.72
C PHE A 200 11.17 -3.29 6.86
N GLY A 201 12.18 -4.10 6.51
CA GLY A 201 11.99 -5.30 5.71
C GLY A 201 11.03 -6.30 6.39
N ASN A 202 11.23 -6.54 7.69
CA ASN A 202 10.33 -7.40 8.46
C ASN A 202 8.90 -6.87 8.55
N LEU A 203 8.75 -5.54 8.71
CA LEU A 203 7.42 -4.91 8.76
C LEU A 203 6.69 -5.05 7.42
N ILE A 204 7.38 -4.77 6.32
CA ILE A 204 6.85 -4.90 4.97
C ILE A 204 6.48 -6.35 4.67
N GLN A 205 7.37 -7.30 4.98
CA GLN A 205 7.11 -8.74 4.80
C GLN A 205 5.86 -9.17 5.57
N LYS A 206 5.79 -8.89 6.87
CA LYS A 206 4.62 -9.23 7.72
C LYS A 206 3.33 -8.58 7.20
N SER A 207 3.40 -7.33 6.74
CA SER A 207 2.24 -6.63 6.15
C SER A 207 1.75 -7.30 4.87
N ILE A 208 2.66 -7.72 3.99
CA ILE A 208 2.31 -8.43 2.76
C ILE A 208 1.72 -9.80 3.07
N LEU A 209 2.37 -10.56 3.96
CA LEU A 209 1.91 -11.88 4.39
C LEU A 209 0.50 -11.81 4.99
N ALA A 210 0.25 -10.85 5.88
CA ALA A 210 -1.07 -10.64 6.46
C ALA A 210 -2.15 -10.36 5.40
N LYS A 211 -1.82 -9.57 4.37
CA LYS A 211 -2.76 -9.30 3.25
C LYS A 211 -3.02 -10.55 2.42
N VAL A 212 -1.96 -11.27 2.06
CA VAL A 212 -2.06 -12.52 1.28
C VAL A 212 -2.88 -13.55 2.04
N SER A 213 -2.57 -13.79 3.34
CA SER A 213 -3.33 -14.71 4.18
C SER A 213 -4.80 -14.34 4.30
N LEU A 214 -5.08 -13.05 4.52
CA LEU A 214 -6.46 -12.57 4.65
C LEU A 214 -7.26 -12.82 3.36
N VAL A 215 -6.63 -12.59 2.19
CA VAL A 215 -7.29 -12.80 0.91
C VAL A 215 -7.48 -14.28 0.63
N LEU A 216 -6.44 -15.10 0.77
CA LEU A 216 -6.54 -16.55 0.58
C LEU A 216 -7.57 -17.16 1.53
N GLY A 217 -7.55 -16.78 2.82
CA GLY A 217 -8.50 -17.28 3.81
C GLY A 217 -9.95 -16.89 3.48
N ASN A 218 -10.20 -15.64 3.09
CA ASN A 218 -11.54 -15.17 2.70
C ASN A 218 -12.06 -15.90 1.45
N LEU A 219 -11.21 -16.09 0.45
CA LEU A 219 -11.58 -16.74 -0.81
C LEU A 219 -11.80 -18.25 -0.62
N ASN A 220 -10.93 -18.91 0.14
CA ASN A 220 -11.08 -20.32 0.48
C ASN A 220 -12.38 -20.58 1.26
N GLN A 221 -12.67 -19.76 2.29
CA GLN A 221 -13.96 -19.82 3.02
C GLN A 221 -15.17 -19.52 2.13
N ALA A 222 -14.95 -18.82 1.03
CA ALA A 222 -15.95 -18.51 0.02
C ALA A 222 -16.16 -19.64 -0.99
N GLY A 223 -15.36 -20.72 -0.91
CA GLY A 223 -15.40 -21.82 -1.87
C GLY A 223 -14.79 -21.46 -3.24
N VAL A 224 -14.02 -20.39 -3.31
CA VAL A 224 -13.28 -20.03 -4.54
C VAL A 224 -12.14 -21.01 -4.73
N GLU A 225 -11.96 -21.49 -5.94
CA GLU A 225 -10.89 -22.43 -6.29
C GLU A 225 -9.51 -21.88 -5.89
N LEU A 226 -8.65 -22.75 -5.36
CA LEU A 226 -7.33 -22.37 -4.86
C LEU A 226 -6.47 -21.65 -5.89
N ILE A 227 -6.52 -22.11 -7.13
CA ILE A 227 -5.75 -21.53 -8.25
C ILE A 227 -6.21 -20.09 -8.55
N GLU A 228 -7.52 -19.86 -8.60
CA GLU A 228 -8.09 -18.52 -8.75
C GLU A 228 -7.76 -17.64 -7.52
N SER A 229 -7.81 -18.22 -6.32
CA SER A 229 -7.44 -17.53 -5.07
C SER A 229 -5.99 -17.07 -5.06
N LEU A 230 -5.04 -17.87 -5.58
CA LEU A 230 -3.63 -17.49 -5.74
C LEU A 230 -3.45 -16.36 -6.75
N ASP A 231 -4.20 -16.36 -7.86
CA ASP A 231 -4.18 -15.26 -8.84
C ASP A 231 -4.68 -13.94 -8.23
N ILE A 232 -5.74 -14.01 -7.47
CA ILE A 232 -6.29 -12.85 -6.75
C ILE A 232 -5.28 -12.37 -5.70
N ALA A 233 -4.65 -13.27 -4.95
CA ALA A 233 -3.66 -12.95 -3.94
C ALA A 233 -2.42 -12.24 -4.54
N LYS A 234 -2.03 -12.53 -5.78
CA LYS A 234 -0.98 -11.76 -6.49
C LYS A 234 -1.36 -10.30 -6.67
N SER A 235 -2.63 -9.99 -6.88
CA SER A 235 -3.10 -8.63 -7.15
C SER A 235 -3.08 -7.71 -5.92
N VAL A 236 -3.03 -8.27 -4.70
CA VAL A 236 -3.04 -7.47 -3.44
C VAL A 236 -1.67 -7.00 -3.00
N THR A 237 -0.62 -7.43 -3.68
CA THR A 237 0.75 -6.99 -3.44
C THR A 237 1.37 -6.42 -4.70
N SER A 238 2.18 -5.38 -4.52
CA SER A 238 3.02 -4.84 -5.61
C SER A 238 4.45 -5.36 -5.56
N ASN A 239 4.79 -6.19 -4.55
CA ASN A 239 6.14 -6.71 -4.39
C ASN A 239 6.38 -7.85 -5.38
N THR A 240 7.28 -7.62 -6.33
CA THR A 240 7.61 -8.59 -7.40
C THR A 240 8.12 -9.92 -6.87
N ILE A 241 8.83 -9.94 -5.74
CA ILE A 241 9.33 -11.20 -5.16
C ILE A 241 8.18 -12.08 -4.67
N VAL A 242 7.18 -11.45 -4.02
CA VAL A 242 5.99 -12.18 -3.54
C VAL A 242 5.11 -12.62 -4.70
N ILE A 243 4.97 -11.78 -5.74
CA ILE A 243 4.21 -12.12 -6.96
C ILE A 243 4.84 -13.33 -7.65
N GLU A 244 6.16 -13.35 -7.82
CA GLU A 244 6.87 -14.50 -8.39
C GLU A 244 6.73 -15.77 -7.55
N ALA A 245 6.85 -15.64 -6.21
CA ALA A 245 6.68 -16.75 -5.29
C ALA A 245 5.26 -17.34 -5.39
N LEU A 246 4.23 -16.51 -5.39
CA LEU A 246 2.85 -16.97 -5.58
C LEU A 246 2.61 -17.60 -6.96
N GLU A 247 3.28 -17.11 -8.00
CA GLU A 247 3.22 -17.73 -9.33
C GLU A 247 3.89 -19.10 -9.37
N ASN A 248 5.03 -19.25 -8.70
CA ASN A 248 5.71 -20.54 -8.56
C ASN A 248 4.84 -21.55 -7.78
N ILE A 249 4.24 -21.08 -6.68
CA ILE A 249 3.31 -21.90 -5.89
C ILE A 249 2.14 -22.35 -6.75
N LYS A 250 1.53 -21.45 -7.52
CA LYS A 250 0.44 -21.78 -8.43
C LYS A 250 0.84 -22.88 -9.42
N LYS A 251 2.02 -22.76 -10.04
CA LYS A 251 2.56 -23.79 -10.95
C LYS A 251 2.77 -25.14 -10.27
N GLY A 252 3.27 -25.12 -9.03
CA GLY A 252 3.46 -26.35 -8.25
C GLY A 252 2.13 -27.03 -7.89
N VAL A 253 1.08 -26.25 -7.59
CA VAL A 253 -0.27 -26.77 -7.35
C VAL A 253 -0.80 -27.48 -8.59
N PHE A 254 -0.63 -26.93 -9.79
CA PHE A 254 -0.97 -27.60 -11.04
C PHE A 254 -0.22 -28.92 -11.24
N SER A 255 1.00 -29.05 -10.69
CA SER A 255 1.79 -30.27 -10.73
C SER A 255 1.45 -31.27 -9.59
N GLY A 256 0.43 -30.99 -8.77
CA GLY A 256 -0.02 -31.86 -7.70
C GLY A 256 0.84 -31.81 -6.42
N GLU A 257 1.75 -30.83 -6.28
CA GLU A 257 2.51 -30.66 -5.04
C GLU A 257 1.64 -30.02 -3.95
N THR A 258 1.88 -30.40 -2.68
CA THR A 258 1.16 -29.83 -1.52
C THR A 258 1.54 -28.37 -1.30
N LEU A 259 0.56 -27.56 -0.85
CA LEU A 259 0.78 -26.15 -0.54
C LEU A 259 1.90 -25.94 0.48
N THR A 260 1.88 -26.73 1.53
CA THR A 260 2.90 -26.70 2.59
C THR A 260 4.32 -26.80 2.02
N LYS A 261 4.54 -27.77 1.12
CA LYS A 261 5.85 -27.96 0.46
C LYS A 261 6.21 -26.80 -0.44
N LEU A 262 5.24 -26.26 -1.18
CA LEU A 262 5.45 -25.14 -2.10
C LEU A 262 5.77 -23.85 -1.36
N PHE A 263 5.02 -23.52 -0.31
CA PHE A 263 5.31 -22.34 0.50
C PHE A 263 6.64 -22.43 1.24
N SER A 264 7.06 -23.63 1.68
CA SER A 264 8.37 -23.83 2.32
C SER A 264 9.56 -23.65 1.40
N LYS A 265 9.41 -23.86 0.09
CA LYS A 265 10.45 -23.63 -0.90
C LYS A 265 10.72 -22.14 -1.14
N GLU A 266 9.75 -21.28 -0.90
CA GLU A 266 9.82 -19.86 -1.20
C GLU A 266 10.33 -19.05 0.01
N LYS A 267 11.58 -18.54 -0.08
CA LYS A 267 12.28 -17.83 1.00
C LYS A 267 11.57 -16.57 1.51
N VAL A 268 10.63 -16.02 0.76
CA VAL A 268 9.87 -14.83 1.15
C VAL A 268 8.84 -15.16 2.22
N PHE A 269 8.43 -16.43 2.34
CA PHE A 269 7.51 -16.90 3.37
C PHE A 269 8.29 -17.49 4.55
N PRO A 270 8.08 -16.98 5.79
CA PRO A 270 8.69 -17.56 6.98
C PRO A 270 8.23 -19.00 7.21
N ALA A 271 9.05 -19.82 7.89
CA ALA A 271 8.69 -21.19 8.22
C ALA A 271 7.39 -21.32 9.02
N THR A 272 7.12 -20.35 9.90
CA THR A 272 5.85 -20.28 10.65
C THR A 272 4.63 -20.14 9.74
N PHE A 273 4.77 -19.47 8.59
CA PHE A 273 3.69 -19.33 7.62
C PHE A 273 3.36 -20.67 6.95
N SER A 274 4.39 -21.42 6.53
CA SER A 274 4.23 -22.76 5.94
C SER A 274 3.64 -23.76 6.94
N GLN A 275 4.00 -23.65 8.22
CA GLN A 275 3.41 -24.47 9.29
C GLN A 275 1.91 -24.20 9.48
N LEU A 276 1.49 -22.92 9.43
CA LEU A 276 0.06 -22.59 9.52
C LEU A 276 -0.73 -23.12 8.33
N ILE A 277 -0.14 -23.09 7.14
CA ILE A 277 -0.75 -23.71 5.95
C ILE A 277 -0.86 -25.22 6.10
N ALA A 278 0.15 -25.89 6.66
CA ALA A 278 0.12 -27.34 6.90
C ALA A 278 -1.05 -27.75 7.81
N VAL A 279 -1.35 -26.95 8.83
CA VAL A 279 -2.52 -27.20 9.72
C VAL A 279 -3.84 -27.01 8.98
N GLY A 280 -3.89 -26.12 7.99
CA GLY A 280 -5.11 -25.88 7.21
C GLY A 280 -5.28 -26.81 6.01
N GLU A 281 -4.24 -27.56 5.63
CA GLU A 281 -4.23 -28.51 4.51
C GLU A 281 -4.65 -29.93 4.95
N GLN A 282 -4.58 -30.21 6.27
CA GLN A 282 -5.10 -31.43 6.91
C GLN A 282 -6.62 -31.38 7.06
#